data_1ce1dda8b16b6792ae130c1ca97d0913
#
_entry.id   1ce1dda8b16b6792ae130c1ca97d0913
#
_cell.length_a   1.000
_cell.length_b   1.000
_cell.length_c   1.000
_cell.angle_alpha   90.00
_cell.angle_beta   90.00
_cell.angle_gamma   90.00
#
_symmetry.space_group_name_H-M   'P 1'
#
loop_
_entity.id
_entity.type
_entity.pdbx_description
1 polymer ?
#
loop_
_entity_poly.entity_id
_entity_poly.type
_entity_poly.pdbx_seq_one_letter_code
_entity_poly.pdbx_strand_id
1 'polypeptide(L)'
;MCIRDRGVAVLFASMVGNGLMHGRESKKLESALKAFGCILRLQRTARELGKEKISGLEMYQKRLEEQEKQLRPITRKCRTLVNTKESQGGAANMIFAYFHTFFLLDLIEYSSVVSGVKSYEKAILQMAEDLGLLDFALSAASYRESLSYYCRPEFLDEKKAGCRIDVEELYHPLLTHPVANSLYAEGGILLTGSNASGKSTFMKNMAVNAILAQALSTSLSKRYRGVVCRIMTSMALRDNLAQGESYFVVEVKSLKRILEASREKTPLLCVIDEVLRGTNTTERIAASESVLAALRRANVLCLAATHDTELTYLLEDLYTNYHFEEQITAQSISFPYRLEQGPARGKNAIALLGNMGIDEKIVKQAERRAAEFETTGSWEKNKFLR
;
A
#
# COMPACT_ATOMS: atom_id res chain seq x y z
N MET A 1 -49.41 13.86 54.61
CA MET A 1 -48.14 14.06 53.83
C MET A 1 -48.15 15.52 53.39
N CYS A 2 -47.25 16.34 53.94
CA CYS A 2 -47.23 17.78 53.74
C CYS A 2 -46.81 18.13 52.32
N ILE A 3 -47.31 19.24 51.75
CA ILE A 3 -46.93 19.72 50.40
C ILE A 3 -45.38 19.81 50.24
N ARG A 4 -44.70 20.13 51.35
CA ARG A 4 -43.25 20.21 51.49
C ARG A 4 -42.56 18.84 51.25
N ASP A 5 -43.18 17.74 51.79
CA ASP A 5 -42.61 16.38 51.64
C ASP A 5 -42.75 15.85 50.22
N ARG A 6 -43.82 16.22 49.48
CA ARG A 6 -44.03 15.92 48.12
C ARG A 6 -43.02 16.65 47.24
N GLY A 7 -42.71 17.91 47.52
CA GLY A 7 -41.71 18.70 46.79
C GLY A 7 -40.29 18.12 46.93
N VAL A 8 -39.92 17.71 48.16
CA VAL A 8 -38.61 17.08 48.39
C VAL A 8 -38.50 15.73 47.70
N ALA A 9 -39.56 14.92 47.71
CA ALA A 9 -39.57 13.62 47.02
C ALA A 9 -39.42 13.77 45.48
N VAL A 10 -40.08 14.77 44.88
CA VAL A 10 -39.95 15.07 43.44
C VAL A 10 -38.55 15.54 43.11
N LEU A 11 -37.96 16.41 43.92
CA LEU A 11 -36.58 16.87 43.76
C LEU A 11 -35.58 15.71 43.81
N PHE A 12 -35.72 14.82 44.77
CA PHE A 12 -34.84 13.65 44.91
C PHE A 12 -35.00 12.67 43.72
N ALA A 13 -36.24 12.40 43.31
CA ALA A 13 -36.48 11.56 42.13
C ALA A 13 -35.90 12.17 40.85
N SER A 14 -35.99 13.50 40.69
CA SER A 14 -35.35 14.21 39.56
C SER A 14 -33.83 14.12 39.62
N MET A 15 -33.22 14.25 40.81
CA MET A 15 -31.76 14.10 40.95
C MET A 15 -31.29 12.71 40.54
N VAL A 16 -31.96 11.66 41.03
CA VAL A 16 -31.62 10.28 40.69
C VAL A 16 -31.82 10.02 39.18
N GLY A 17 -32.97 10.45 38.65
CA GLY A 17 -33.27 10.30 37.20
C GLY A 17 -32.27 11.01 36.31
N ASN A 18 -31.91 12.25 36.63
CA ASN A 18 -30.92 13.03 35.86
C ASN A 18 -29.53 12.44 36.00
N GLY A 19 -29.12 11.95 37.15
CA GLY A 19 -27.82 11.26 37.34
C GLY A 19 -27.71 9.97 36.53
N LEU A 20 -28.76 9.15 36.48
CA LEU A 20 -28.82 7.95 35.67
C LEU A 20 -28.77 8.26 34.15
N MET A 21 -29.51 9.28 33.73
CA MET A 21 -29.51 9.73 32.33
C MET A 21 -28.16 10.28 31.91
N HIS A 22 -27.54 11.10 32.76
CA HIS A 22 -26.19 11.62 32.53
C HIS A 22 -25.15 10.49 32.42
N GLY A 23 -25.18 9.51 33.31
CA GLY A 23 -24.26 8.34 33.25
C GLY A 23 -24.43 7.51 31.99
N ARG A 24 -25.65 7.36 31.45
CA ARG A 24 -25.94 6.64 30.23
C ARG A 24 -25.42 7.36 28.96
N GLU A 25 -25.55 8.68 28.92
CA GLU A 25 -25.19 9.49 27.77
C GLU A 25 -23.72 9.98 27.80
N SER A 26 -23.02 9.84 28.93
CA SER A 26 -21.65 10.33 29.12
C SER A 26 -20.64 9.75 28.10
N LYS A 27 -20.79 8.47 27.72
CA LYS A 27 -19.93 7.84 26.69
C LYS A 27 -20.11 8.47 25.31
N LYS A 28 -21.33 8.81 24.92
CA LYS A 28 -21.62 9.50 23.65
C LYS A 28 -21.05 10.92 23.69
N LEU A 29 -21.16 11.60 24.81
CA LEU A 29 -20.61 12.93 25.02
C LEU A 29 -19.08 12.92 24.90
N GLU A 30 -18.38 11.94 25.47
CA GLU A 30 -16.92 11.82 25.37
C GLU A 30 -16.45 11.61 23.93
N SER A 31 -17.12 10.73 23.18
CA SER A 31 -16.83 10.51 21.78
C SER A 31 -17.02 11.78 20.92
N ALA A 32 -18.11 12.52 21.20
CA ALA A 32 -18.39 13.76 20.49
C ALA A 32 -17.39 14.88 20.84
N LEU A 33 -16.95 14.98 22.10
CA LEU A 33 -15.92 15.94 22.49
C LEU A 33 -14.61 15.74 21.72
N LYS A 34 -14.22 14.50 21.47
CA LYS A 34 -13.05 14.18 20.62
C LYS A 34 -13.26 14.68 19.18
N ALA A 35 -14.46 14.46 18.62
CA ALA A 35 -14.81 14.97 17.29
C ALA A 35 -14.82 16.49 17.22
N PHE A 36 -15.39 17.16 18.24
CA PHE A 36 -15.37 18.62 18.33
C PHE A 36 -13.94 19.17 18.44
N GLY A 37 -13.07 18.51 19.22
CA GLY A 37 -11.66 18.82 19.28
C GLY A 37 -10.96 18.72 17.91
N CYS A 38 -11.35 17.75 17.08
CA CYS A 38 -10.88 17.64 15.71
C CYS A 38 -11.30 18.84 14.84
N ILE A 39 -12.60 19.22 14.90
CA ILE A 39 -13.13 20.37 14.16
C ILE A 39 -12.41 21.67 14.57
N LEU A 40 -12.13 21.85 15.88
CA LEU A 40 -11.38 23.00 16.37
C LEU A 40 -9.94 23.04 15.88
N ARG A 41 -9.29 21.88 15.77
CA ARG A 41 -7.94 21.79 15.20
C ARG A 41 -7.95 22.14 13.71
N LEU A 42 -8.86 21.57 12.92
CA LEU A 42 -9.02 21.90 11.50
C LEU A 42 -9.21 23.41 11.29
N GLN A 43 -10.12 24.05 12.06
CA GLN A 43 -10.33 25.49 12.01
C GLN A 43 -9.09 26.30 12.37
N ARG A 44 -8.33 25.85 13.39
CA ARG A 44 -7.09 26.52 13.81
C ARG A 44 -6.06 26.46 12.69
N THR A 45 -5.84 25.28 12.12
CA THR A 45 -4.88 25.10 11.00
C THR A 45 -5.28 25.93 9.78
N ALA A 46 -6.57 25.92 9.40
CA ALA A 46 -7.06 26.74 8.31
C ALA A 46 -6.82 28.25 8.54
N ARG A 47 -7.02 28.73 9.78
CA ARG A 47 -6.75 30.13 10.16
C ARG A 47 -5.25 30.47 10.10
N GLU A 48 -4.39 29.57 10.53
CA GLU A 48 -2.94 29.77 10.53
C GLU A 48 -2.42 29.82 9.09
N LEU A 49 -2.84 28.85 8.25
CA LEU A 49 -2.49 28.83 6.81
C LEU A 49 -3.05 30.03 6.02
N GLY A 50 -4.23 30.52 6.36
CA GLY A 50 -4.82 31.69 5.72
C GLY A 50 -4.07 33.01 6.02
N LYS A 51 -3.26 33.06 7.09
CA LYS A 51 -2.43 34.25 7.43
C LYS A 51 -1.10 34.29 6.69
N GLU A 52 -0.59 33.14 6.31
CA GLU A 52 0.68 33.05 5.58
C GLU A 52 0.45 33.48 4.12
N LYS A 53 1.43 34.19 3.53
CA LYS A 53 1.41 34.53 2.11
C LYS A 53 2.29 33.55 1.34
N ILE A 54 1.67 32.48 0.84
CA ILE A 54 2.39 31.44 0.11
C ILE A 54 2.03 31.58 -1.38
N SER A 55 3.04 31.93 -2.18
CA SER A 55 2.88 32.08 -3.63
C SER A 55 2.42 30.77 -4.27
N GLY A 56 1.39 30.86 -5.12
CA GLY A 56 0.79 29.70 -5.79
C GLY A 56 -0.34 29.01 -5.02
N LEU A 57 -0.59 29.41 -3.75
CA LEU A 57 -1.66 28.85 -2.93
C LEU A 57 -2.80 29.84 -2.64
N GLU A 58 -2.81 31.02 -3.30
CA GLU A 58 -3.74 32.11 -3.03
C GLU A 58 -5.21 31.70 -3.11
N MET A 59 -5.55 30.83 -4.07
CA MET A 59 -6.89 30.30 -4.24
C MET A 59 -7.32 29.43 -3.07
N TYR A 60 -6.43 28.54 -2.60
CA TYR A 60 -6.71 27.67 -1.46
C TYR A 60 -6.80 28.48 -0.16
N GLN A 61 -5.91 29.44 0.04
CA GLN A 61 -5.91 30.31 1.23
C GLN A 61 -7.21 31.12 1.33
N LYS A 62 -7.65 31.71 0.23
CA LYS A 62 -8.93 32.44 0.18
C LYS A 62 -10.11 31.52 0.53
N ARG A 63 -10.13 30.31 -0.01
CA ARG A 63 -11.17 29.31 0.26
C ARG A 63 -11.18 28.88 1.72
N LEU A 64 -10.01 28.62 2.32
CA LEU A 64 -9.86 28.27 3.73
C LEU A 64 -10.31 29.44 4.65
N GLU A 65 -10.01 30.69 4.30
CA GLU A 65 -10.50 31.85 5.04
C GLU A 65 -12.03 31.98 5.00
N GLU A 66 -12.64 31.77 3.85
CA GLU A 66 -14.10 31.80 3.69
C GLU A 66 -14.76 30.69 4.51
N GLN A 67 -14.24 29.48 4.46
CA GLN A 67 -14.70 28.33 5.26
C GLN A 67 -14.49 28.57 6.77
N GLU A 68 -13.36 29.13 7.17
CA GLU A 68 -13.10 29.48 8.57
C GLU A 68 -14.13 30.49 9.09
N LYS A 69 -14.43 31.55 8.32
CA LYS A 69 -15.44 32.53 8.67
C LYS A 69 -16.84 31.88 8.79
N GLN A 70 -17.19 31.01 7.86
CA GLN A 70 -18.46 30.27 7.89
C GLN A 70 -18.60 29.38 9.12
N LEU A 71 -17.53 28.74 9.57
CA LEU A 71 -17.55 27.80 10.69
C LEU A 71 -17.41 28.48 12.07
N ARG A 72 -17.07 29.78 12.15
CA ARG A 72 -16.89 30.51 13.42
C ARG A 72 -18.04 30.34 14.42
N PRO A 73 -19.33 30.43 14.02
CA PRO A 73 -20.43 30.30 14.95
C PRO A 73 -20.47 28.95 15.67
N ILE A 74 -20.27 27.86 14.93
CA ILE A 74 -20.32 26.51 15.49
C ILE A 74 -19.04 26.17 16.27
N THR A 75 -17.87 26.57 15.78
CA THR A 75 -16.60 26.32 16.48
C THR A 75 -16.48 27.09 17.79
N ARG A 76 -17.12 28.27 17.91
CA ARG A 76 -17.23 28.97 19.20
C ARG A 76 -18.02 28.15 20.20
N LYS A 77 -19.16 27.57 19.82
CA LYS A 77 -19.94 26.66 20.67
C LYS A 77 -19.17 25.39 21.05
N CYS A 78 -18.52 24.76 20.07
CA CYS A 78 -17.66 23.59 20.33
C CYS A 78 -16.57 23.90 21.35
N ARG A 79 -15.91 25.06 21.24
CA ARG A 79 -14.84 25.50 22.13
C ARG A 79 -15.34 25.69 23.55
N THR A 80 -16.50 26.33 23.75
CA THR A 80 -17.12 26.51 25.05
C THR A 80 -17.33 25.14 25.70
N LEU A 81 -17.95 24.21 25.01
CA LEU A 81 -18.25 22.88 25.53
C LEU A 81 -16.98 22.07 25.88
N VAL A 82 -15.94 22.13 25.04
CA VAL A 82 -14.65 21.43 25.27
C VAL A 82 -13.94 22.04 26.49
N ASN A 83 -13.81 23.38 26.55
CA ASN A 83 -13.13 24.06 27.65
C ASN A 83 -13.82 23.88 29.01
N THR A 84 -15.16 23.85 29.04
CA THR A 84 -15.94 23.63 30.29
C THR A 84 -15.60 22.26 30.88
N LYS A 85 -15.33 21.25 30.07
CA LYS A 85 -14.96 19.89 30.54
C LYS A 85 -13.49 19.77 30.95
N GLU A 86 -12.58 20.49 30.33
CA GLU A 86 -11.15 20.48 30.69
C GLU A 86 -10.86 21.27 31.99
N SER A 87 -11.70 22.26 32.32
CA SER A 87 -11.49 23.17 33.45
C SER A 87 -11.96 22.63 34.81
N GLN A 88 -12.37 21.37 34.91
CA GLN A 88 -13.01 20.79 36.12
C GLN A 88 -12.03 20.38 37.25
N GLY A 89 -10.97 21.10 37.50
CA GLY A 89 -10.02 20.85 38.59
C GLY A 89 -10.06 21.94 39.70
N GLY A 90 -10.79 21.71 40.83
CA GLY A 90 -10.81 22.59 41.97
C GLY A 90 -12.13 22.50 42.79
N ALA A 91 -12.09 22.77 44.09
CA ALA A 91 -13.29 22.60 44.99
C ALA A 91 -14.50 23.48 44.58
N ALA A 92 -14.27 24.69 44.08
CA ALA A 92 -15.32 25.56 43.53
C ALA A 92 -15.97 24.98 42.28
N ASN A 93 -15.19 24.25 41.48
CA ASN A 93 -15.65 23.62 40.26
C ASN A 93 -16.49 22.34 40.52
N MET A 94 -16.32 21.69 41.68
CA MET A 94 -17.20 20.55 42.08
C MET A 94 -18.64 20.96 42.21
N ILE A 95 -18.93 22.07 42.89
CA ILE A 95 -20.31 22.59 43.07
C ILE A 95 -20.91 22.93 41.69
N PHE A 96 -20.11 23.56 40.81
CA PHE A 96 -20.52 23.90 39.47
C PHE A 96 -20.78 22.64 38.60
N ALA A 97 -19.95 21.62 38.75
CA ALA A 97 -20.11 20.33 38.08
C ALA A 97 -21.39 19.61 38.53
N TYR A 98 -21.72 19.63 39.87
CA TYR A 98 -22.98 19.10 40.37
C TYR A 98 -24.18 19.85 39.81
N PHE A 99 -24.12 21.18 39.72
CA PHE A 99 -25.20 22.00 39.15
C PHE A 99 -25.40 21.68 37.65
N HIS A 100 -24.32 21.56 36.86
CA HIS A 100 -24.39 21.19 35.48
C HIS A 100 -24.97 19.79 35.25
N THR A 101 -24.56 18.81 36.07
CA THR A 101 -25.10 17.44 36.01
C THR A 101 -26.57 17.39 36.43
N PHE A 102 -26.96 18.16 37.48
CA PHE A 102 -28.32 18.19 37.99
C PHE A 102 -29.31 18.76 36.97
N PHE A 103 -28.94 19.85 36.31
CA PHE A 103 -29.77 20.49 35.29
C PHE A 103 -29.54 19.97 33.88
N LEU A 104 -28.68 18.95 33.70
CA LEU A 104 -28.31 18.38 32.42
C LEU A 104 -27.83 19.42 31.39
N LEU A 105 -27.22 20.52 31.83
CA LEU A 105 -26.83 21.65 30.99
C LEU A 105 -25.82 21.24 29.94
N ASP A 106 -24.89 20.36 30.30
CA ASP A 106 -23.90 19.80 29.36
C ASP A 106 -24.55 18.91 28.27
N LEU A 107 -25.65 18.20 28.56
CA LEU A 107 -26.39 17.45 27.54
C LEU A 107 -27.23 18.35 26.64
N ILE A 108 -27.77 19.46 27.18
CA ILE A 108 -28.49 20.46 26.40
C ILE A 108 -27.52 21.17 25.42
N GLU A 109 -26.37 21.63 25.96
CA GLU A 109 -25.31 22.24 25.13
C GLU A 109 -24.80 21.26 24.08
N TYR A 110 -24.54 19.99 24.43
CA TYR A 110 -24.17 18.93 23.55
C TYR A 110 -25.18 18.76 22.41
N SER A 111 -26.45 18.63 22.71
CA SER A 111 -27.53 18.50 21.71
C SER A 111 -27.57 19.70 20.75
N SER A 112 -27.40 20.91 21.27
CA SER A 112 -27.34 22.16 20.48
C SER A 112 -26.10 22.15 19.53
N VAL A 113 -24.94 21.69 20.04
CA VAL A 113 -23.72 21.64 19.24
C VAL A 113 -23.82 20.55 18.17
N VAL A 114 -24.33 19.35 18.48
CA VAL A 114 -24.52 18.27 17.52
C VAL A 114 -25.45 18.69 16.38
N SER A 115 -26.59 19.31 16.73
CA SER A 115 -27.53 19.83 15.72
C SER A 115 -26.88 20.91 14.87
N GLY A 116 -26.09 21.80 15.49
CA GLY A 116 -25.33 22.82 14.78
C GLY A 116 -24.28 22.21 13.84
N VAL A 117 -23.49 21.24 14.30
CA VAL A 117 -22.45 20.56 13.49
C VAL A 117 -23.08 19.94 12.23
N LYS A 118 -24.23 19.28 12.34
CA LYS A 118 -24.95 18.73 11.18
C LYS A 118 -25.24 19.78 10.11
N SER A 119 -25.61 20.99 10.52
CA SER A 119 -25.89 22.09 9.57
C SER A 119 -24.65 22.59 8.83
N TYR A 120 -23.45 22.36 9.40
CA TYR A 120 -22.17 22.75 8.81
C TYR A 120 -21.35 21.56 8.27
N GLU A 121 -21.93 20.36 8.21
CA GLU A 121 -21.24 19.13 7.80
C GLU A 121 -20.48 19.30 6.48
N LYS A 122 -21.15 19.82 5.44
CA LYS A 122 -20.52 20.05 4.13
C LYS A 122 -19.30 20.98 4.23
N ALA A 123 -19.40 22.07 4.99
CA ALA A 123 -18.30 23.02 5.13
C ALA A 123 -17.14 22.44 5.94
N ILE A 124 -17.41 21.60 6.94
CA ILE A 124 -16.39 20.89 7.72
C ILE A 124 -15.65 19.88 6.84
N LEU A 125 -16.39 19.07 6.06
CA LEU A 125 -15.80 18.10 5.15
C LEU A 125 -14.96 18.78 4.07
N GLN A 126 -15.48 19.85 3.47
CA GLN A 126 -14.74 20.61 2.46
C GLN A 126 -13.44 21.22 3.00
N MET A 127 -13.47 21.76 4.23
CA MET A 127 -12.26 22.25 4.90
C MET A 127 -11.26 21.11 5.14
N ALA A 128 -11.74 19.94 5.56
CA ALA A 128 -10.89 18.77 5.78
C ALA A 128 -10.26 18.27 4.47
N GLU A 129 -11.01 18.27 3.36
CA GLU A 129 -10.51 17.93 2.03
C GLU A 129 -9.44 18.93 1.56
N ASP A 130 -9.69 20.23 1.69
CA ASP A 130 -8.76 21.27 1.26
C ASP A 130 -7.45 21.23 2.06
N LEU A 131 -7.54 21.06 3.39
CA LEU A 131 -6.37 20.88 4.25
C LEU A 131 -5.64 19.58 3.96
N GLY A 132 -6.39 18.49 3.75
CA GLY A 132 -5.82 17.20 3.38
C GLY A 132 -5.08 17.23 2.05
N LEU A 133 -5.59 17.96 1.06
CA LEU A 133 -4.92 18.14 -0.23
C LEU A 133 -3.60 18.94 -0.08
N LEU A 134 -3.60 19.99 0.75
CA LEU A 134 -2.38 20.77 1.03
C LEU A 134 -1.33 19.94 1.78
N ASP A 135 -1.74 19.18 2.78
CA ASP A 135 -0.85 18.26 3.52
C ASP A 135 -0.27 17.17 2.61
N PHE A 136 -1.11 16.59 1.75
CA PHE A 136 -0.67 15.65 0.73
C PHE A 136 0.35 16.26 -0.24
N ALA A 137 0.09 17.47 -0.74
CA ALA A 137 0.99 18.17 -1.66
C ALA A 137 2.34 18.49 -0.98
N LEU A 138 2.33 18.92 0.28
CA LEU A 138 3.51 19.19 1.08
C LEU A 138 4.31 17.90 1.32
N SER A 139 3.63 16.82 1.69
CA SER A 139 4.26 15.51 1.90
C SER A 139 4.90 14.97 0.62
N ALA A 140 4.21 15.10 -0.53
CA ALA A 140 4.74 14.73 -1.83
C ALA A 140 5.96 15.57 -2.23
N ALA A 141 5.94 16.87 -1.97
CA ALA A 141 7.07 17.77 -2.23
C ALA A 141 8.27 17.40 -1.36
N SER A 142 8.06 17.21 -0.06
CA SER A 142 9.11 16.79 0.89
C SER A 142 9.71 15.44 0.52
N TYR A 143 8.87 14.49 0.09
CA TYR A 143 9.35 13.21 -0.40
C TYR A 143 10.25 13.37 -1.64
N ARG A 144 9.84 14.19 -2.62
CA ARG A 144 10.65 14.46 -3.81
C ARG A 144 12.00 15.08 -3.49
N GLU A 145 12.07 16.01 -2.54
CA GLU A 145 13.32 16.62 -2.07
C GLU A 145 14.27 15.60 -1.42
N SER A 146 13.75 14.53 -0.85
CA SER A 146 14.55 13.44 -0.26
C SER A 146 15.13 12.47 -1.28
N LEU A 147 14.69 12.51 -2.54
CA LEU A 147 15.09 11.58 -3.60
C LEU A 147 16.36 12.07 -4.31
N SER A 148 17.23 11.13 -4.70
CA SER A 148 18.42 11.44 -5.51
C SER A 148 18.05 12.01 -6.87
N TYR A 149 17.04 11.46 -7.51
CA TYR A 149 16.38 11.96 -8.71
C TYR A 149 14.99 11.36 -8.84
N TYR A 150 14.12 12.04 -9.55
CA TYR A 150 12.79 11.57 -9.93
C TYR A 150 12.34 12.26 -11.22
N CYS A 151 11.31 11.72 -11.86
CA CYS A 151 10.62 12.40 -12.94
C CYS A 151 9.12 12.50 -12.68
N ARG A 152 8.48 13.43 -13.37
CA ARG A 152 7.01 13.44 -13.51
C ARG A 152 6.63 12.48 -14.64
N PRO A 153 5.73 11.51 -14.40
CA PRO A 153 5.33 10.55 -15.41
C PRO A 153 4.55 11.21 -16.56
N GLU A 154 4.78 10.72 -17.76
CA GLU A 154 3.97 11.00 -18.94
C GLU A 154 2.94 9.88 -19.10
N PHE A 155 1.66 10.19 -18.92
CA PHE A 155 0.60 9.22 -19.11
C PHE A 155 0.10 9.23 -20.55
N LEU A 156 0.02 8.05 -21.14
CA LEU A 156 -0.41 7.81 -22.51
C LEU A 156 -1.91 7.52 -22.56
N ASP A 157 -2.53 7.79 -23.71
CA ASP A 157 -3.92 7.41 -23.96
C ASP A 157 -4.04 5.88 -24.04
N GLU A 158 -4.75 5.29 -23.09
CA GLU A 158 -4.94 3.83 -22.98
C GLU A 158 -5.55 3.19 -24.24
N LYS A 159 -6.45 3.93 -24.93
CA LYS A 159 -7.10 3.42 -26.14
C LYS A 159 -6.17 3.23 -27.33
N LYS A 160 -5.08 4.00 -27.35
CA LYS A 160 -4.09 3.99 -28.44
C LYS A 160 -2.86 3.17 -28.10
N ALA A 161 -2.52 3.11 -26.82
CA ALA A 161 -1.22 2.62 -26.39
C ALA A 161 -1.25 1.16 -25.87
N GLY A 162 -2.44 0.60 -25.57
CA GLY A 162 -2.52 -0.65 -24.81
C GLY A 162 -1.93 -0.48 -23.40
N CYS A 163 -1.72 -1.58 -22.68
CA CYS A 163 -1.04 -1.52 -21.38
C CYS A 163 0.48 -1.64 -21.59
N ARG A 164 1.19 -0.52 -21.42
CA ARG A 164 2.66 -0.48 -21.54
C ARG A 164 3.29 0.50 -20.55
N ILE A 165 4.54 0.24 -20.19
CA ILE A 165 5.37 1.08 -19.33
C ILE A 165 6.78 1.14 -19.94
N ASP A 166 7.31 2.35 -20.13
CA ASP A 166 8.64 2.65 -20.59
C ASP A 166 9.36 3.47 -19.52
N VAL A 167 10.46 2.93 -18.97
CA VAL A 167 11.21 3.54 -17.87
C VAL A 167 12.71 3.55 -18.16
N GLU A 168 13.36 4.65 -17.78
CA GLU A 168 14.81 4.80 -17.80
C GLU A 168 15.36 4.99 -16.41
N GLU A 169 16.38 4.19 -16.07
CA GLU A 169 17.07 4.23 -14.77
C GLU A 169 16.10 4.21 -13.57
N LEU A 170 15.19 3.25 -13.58
CA LEU A 170 14.22 3.02 -12.50
C LEU A 170 14.93 2.41 -11.30
N TYR A 171 14.76 3.01 -10.09
CA TYR A 171 15.35 2.49 -8.87
C TYR A 171 14.33 2.28 -7.75
N HIS A 172 14.66 1.42 -6.79
CA HIS A 172 13.77 1.03 -5.70
C HIS A 172 13.88 1.99 -4.50
N PRO A 173 12.77 2.58 -4.01
CA PRO A 173 12.79 3.62 -2.97
C PRO A 173 13.35 3.18 -1.62
N LEU A 174 13.28 1.89 -1.29
CA LEU A 174 13.68 1.37 0.02
C LEU A 174 15.10 0.78 0.06
N LEU A 175 15.85 0.86 -1.04
CA LEU A 175 17.23 0.40 -1.07
C LEU A 175 18.20 1.56 -0.86
N THR A 176 19.19 1.37 0.00
CA THR A 176 20.21 2.39 0.28
C THR A 176 21.12 2.65 -0.92
N HIS A 177 21.47 1.59 -1.65
CA HIS A 177 22.32 1.65 -2.85
C HIS A 177 21.62 0.90 -3.99
N PRO A 178 20.54 1.46 -4.57
CA PRO A 178 19.81 0.77 -5.62
C PRO A 178 20.59 0.77 -6.93
N VAL A 179 20.57 -0.37 -7.64
CA VAL A 179 21.00 -0.43 -9.04
C VAL A 179 19.80 -0.07 -9.91
N ALA A 180 19.95 1.00 -10.68
CA ALA A 180 18.92 1.46 -11.59
C ALA A 180 18.87 0.59 -12.86
N ASN A 181 17.65 0.30 -13.32
CA ASN A 181 17.40 -0.48 -14.53
C ASN A 181 16.45 0.23 -15.48
N SER A 182 16.61 0.03 -16.77
CA SER A 182 15.74 0.57 -17.80
C SER A 182 14.97 -0.57 -18.47
N LEU A 183 13.69 -0.34 -18.79
CA LEU A 183 12.85 -1.33 -19.44
C LEU A 183 11.76 -0.66 -20.28
N TYR A 184 11.63 -1.12 -21.54
CA TYR A 184 10.41 -0.94 -22.31
C TYR A 184 9.56 -2.21 -22.15
N ALA A 185 8.45 -2.10 -21.45
CA ALA A 185 7.57 -3.22 -21.13
C ALA A 185 6.23 -3.07 -21.86
N GLU A 186 5.92 -4.02 -22.72
CA GLU A 186 4.65 -4.13 -23.43
C GLU A 186 4.23 -5.60 -23.51
N GLY A 187 3.00 -5.89 -23.13
CA GLY A 187 2.45 -7.25 -23.17
C GLY A 187 3.02 -8.16 -22.08
N GLY A 188 3.85 -9.13 -22.44
CA GLY A 188 4.43 -10.11 -21.51
C GLY A 188 5.93 -9.95 -21.35
N ILE A 189 6.41 -9.91 -20.12
CA ILE A 189 7.83 -9.93 -19.75
C ILE A 189 8.06 -11.15 -18.85
N LEU A 190 8.98 -12.02 -19.24
CA LEU A 190 9.39 -13.19 -18.46
C LEU A 190 10.81 -12.98 -17.90
N LEU A 191 10.92 -13.02 -16.57
CA LEU A 191 12.16 -12.80 -15.84
C LEU A 191 12.74 -14.12 -15.36
N THR A 192 13.99 -14.40 -15.71
CA THR A 192 14.74 -15.57 -15.25
C THR A 192 16.00 -15.19 -14.47
N GLY A 193 16.64 -16.16 -13.84
CA GLY A 193 17.85 -15.98 -13.03
C GLY A 193 17.76 -16.69 -11.69
N SER A 194 18.86 -16.74 -10.94
CA SER A 194 18.94 -17.42 -9.66
C SER A 194 18.13 -16.73 -8.55
N ASN A 195 17.96 -17.41 -7.43
CA ASN A 195 17.50 -16.78 -6.19
C ASN A 195 18.53 -15.73 -5.75
N ALA A 196 18.07 -14.63 -5.18
CA ALA A 196 18.89 -13.47 -4.81
C ALA A 196 19.45 -12.61 -5.96
N SER A 197 19.24 -12.96 -7.26
CA SER A 197 19.67 -12.16 -8.40
C SER A 197 18.98 -10.80 -8.57
N GLY A 198 17.84 -10.59 -7.88
CA GLY A 198 17.12 -9.31 -7.87
C GLY A 198 15.78 -9.31 -8.61
N LYS A 199 15.31 -10.43 -9.21
CA LYS A 199 14.03 -10.54 -9.94
C LYS A 199 12.84 -9.98 -9.16
N SER A 200 12.58 -10.53 -7.98
CA SER A 200 11.44 -10.12 -7.14
C SER A 200 11.54 -8.65 -6.71
N THR A 201 12.75 -8.16 -6.45
CA THR A 201 13.01 -6.75 -6.11
C THR A 201 12.71 -5.84 -7.29
N PHE A 202 13.14 -6.20 -8.50
CA PHE A 202 12.86 -5.44 -9.71
C PHE A 202 11.35 -5.39 -10.01
N MET A 203 10.65 -6.52 -9.91
CA MET A 203 9.20 -6.56 -10.14
C MET A 203 8.43 -5.71 -9.12
N LYS A 204 8.84 -5.76 -7.84
CA LYS A 204 8.29 -4.86 -6.80
C LYS A 204 8.56 -3.40 -7.14
N ASN A 205 9.79 -3.10 -7.62
CA ASN A 205 10.17 -1.77 -8.04
C ASN A 205 9.26 -1.23 -9.16
N MET A 206 8.98 -2.03 -10.17
CA MET A 206 8.05 -1.68 -11.25
C MET A 206 6.64 -1.38 -10.70
N ALA A 207 6.10 -2.25 -9.85
CA ALA A 207 4.78 -2.07 -9.26
C ALA A 207 4.70 -0.83 -8.36
N VAL A 208 5.68 -0.63 -7.46
CA VAL A 208 5.73 0.53 -6.56
C VAL A 208 5.85 1.83 -7.34
N ASN A 209 6.71 1.89 -8.35
CA ASN A 209 6.85 3.10 -9.17
C ASN A 209 5.61 3.38 -10.01
N ALA A 210 4.89 2.36 -10.49
CA ALA A 210 3.61 2.56 -11.16
C ALA A 210 2.55 3.12 -10.20
N ILE A 211 2.54 2.71 -8.93
CA ILE A 211 1.68 3.30 -7.88
C ILE A 211 2.07 4.75 -7.60
N LEU A 212 3.36 5.03 -7.38
CA LEU A 212 3.86 6.38 -7.10
C LEU A 212 3.62 7.33 -8.29
N ALA A 213 3.80 6.85 -9.51
CA ALA A 213 3.50 7.60 -10.73
C ALA A 213 2.03 8.04 -10.75
N GLN A 214 1.10 7.13 -10.49
CA GLN A 214 -0.34 7.38 -10.53
C GLN A 214 -0.85 8.18 -9.32
N ALA A 215 -0.36 7.89 -8.12
CA ALA A 215 -0.84 8.52 -6.89
C ALA A 215 -0.16 9.86 -6.59
N LEU A 216 1.16 9.96 -6.83
CA LEU A 216 1.98 11.12 -6.46
C LEU A 216 2.50 11.90 -7.67
N SER A 217 2.16 11.52 -8.91
CA SER A 217 2.78 12.06 -10.13
C SER A 217 4.31 12.06 -10.03
N THR A 218 4.88 10.98 -9.50
CA THR A 218 6.31 10.86 -9.21
C THR A 218 6.78 9.44 -9.52
N SER A 219 7.81 9.29 -10.34
CA SER A 219 8.49 8.03 -10.54
C SER A 219 9.97 8.19 -10.20
N LEU A 220 10.52 7.22 -9.49
CA LEU A 220 11.94 7.16 -9.13
C LEU A 220 12.76 6.64 -10.33
N SER A 221 12.77 7.43 -11.39
CA SER A 221 13.41 7.14 -12.67
C SER A 221 13.80 8.43 -13.37
N LYS A 222 14.66 8.36 -14.39
CA LYS A 222 14.94 9.52 -15.24
C LYS A 222 13.80 9.82 -16.20
N ARG A 223 13.08 8.79 -16.64
CA ARG A 223 11.90 8.91 -17.50
C ARG A 223 10.91 7.81 -17.16
N TYR A 224 9.64 8.17 -17.16
CA TYR A 224 8.51 7.25 -17.04
C TYR A 224 7.43 7.63 -18.04
N ARG A 225 7.08 6.71 -18.94
CA ARG A 225 5.95 6.83 -19.87
C ARG A 225 5.09 5.58 -19.75
N GLY A 226 3.80 5.72 -19.56
CA GLY A 226 2.93 4.55 -19.39
C GLY A 226 1.47 4.93 -19.37
N VAL A 227 0.59 3.94 -19.27
CA VAL A 227 -0.84 4.15 -19.10
C VAL A 227 -1.22 4.11 -17.62
N VAL A 228 -2.33 4.75 -17.27
CA VAL A 228 -2.95 4.55 -15.96
C VAL A 228 -3.54 3.15 -15.93
N CYS A 229 -3.13 2.33 -14.97
CA CYS A 229 -3.51 0.92 -14.93
C CYS A 229 -3.84 0.46 -13.49
N ARG A 230 -4.66 -0.56 -13.41
CA ARG A 230 -4.87 -1.32 -12.17
C ARG A 230 -3.65 -2.20 -11.93
N ILE A 231 -3.17 -2.27 -10.70
CA ILE A 231 -2.00 -3.06 -10.34
C ILE A 231 -2.45 -4.24 -9.48
N MET A 232 -2.07 -5.45 -9.89
CA MET A 232 -2.35 -6.67 -9.15
C MET A 232 -1.10 -7.52 -9.05
N THR A 233 -0.89 -8.15 -7.90
CA THR A 233 0.30 -8.97 -7.66
C THR A 233 -0.04 -10.33 -7.12
N SER A 234 0.74 -11.35 -7.52
CA SER A 234 0.82 -12.66 -6.89
C SER A 234 2.28 -12.87 -6.47
N MET A 235 2.64 -12.32 -5.30
CA MET A 235 4.02 -12.28 -4.78
C MET A 235 4.03 -12.48 -3.28
N ALA A 236 5.08 -13.13 -2.76
CA ALA A 236 5.32 -13.28 -1.33
C ALA A 236 4.11 -13.81 -0.54
N LEU A 237 3.36 -14.71 -1.16
CA LEU A 237 2.19 -15.33 -0.56
C LEU A 237 2.60 -16.15 0.68
N ARG A 238 1.68 -16.33 1.61
CA ARG A 238 1.87 -17.10 2.85
C ARG A 238 0.65 -17.98 3.09
N ASP A 239 0.83 -19.04 3.85
CA ASP A 239 -0.29 -19.86 4.33
C ASP A 239 -1.29 -18.98 5.09
N ASN A 240 -2.56 -19.19 4.81
CA ASN A 240 -3.65 -18.53 5.54
C ASN A 240 -4.14 -19.47 6.65
N LEU A 241 -3.40 -19.52 7.75
CA LEU A 241 -3.71 -20.37 8.90
C LEU A 241 -5.10 -20.10 9.49
N ALA A 242 -5.59 -18.86 9.41
CA ALA A 242 -6.90 -18.48 9.94
C ALA A 242 -8.06 -19.13 9.13
N GLN A 243 -7.84 -19.43 7.86
CA GLN A 243 -8.81 -20.08 6.98
C GLN A 243 -8.46 -21.54 6.65
N GLY A 244 -7.36 -22.06 7.20
CA GLY A 244 -6.89 -23.42 6.91
C GLY A 244 -6.43 -23.63 5.46
N GLU A 245 -6.01 -22.54 4.77
CA GLU A 245 -5.63 -22.59 3.37
C GLU A 245 -4.10 -22.71 3.24
N SER A 246 -3.66 -23.72 2.48
CA SER A 246 -2.25 -23.88 2.12
C SER A 246 -1.78 -22.79 1.16
N TYR A 247 -0.49 -22.53 1.14
CA TYR A 247 0.17 -21.62 0.20
C TYR A 247 -0.32 -21.79 -1.24
N PHE A 248 -0.40 -23.05 -1.72
CA PHE A 248 -0.82 -23.35 -3.09
C PHE A 248 -2.27 -22.89 -3.39
N VAL A 249 -3.20 -23.11 -2.46
CA VAL A 249 -4.60 -22.66 -2.61
C VAL A 249 -4.68 -21.14 -2.66
N VAL A 250 -3.91 -20.44 -1.82
CA VAL A 250 -3.84 -18.97 -1.82
C VAL A 250 -3.28 -18.46 -3.14
N GLU A 251 -2.26 -19.13 -3.68
CA GLU A 251 -1.67 -18.79 -4.99
C GLU A 251 -2.68 -18.95 -6.13
N VAL A 252 -3.36 -20.10 -6.20
CA VAL A 252 -4.41 -20.35 -7.21
C VAL A 252 -5.52 -19.31 -7.15
N LYS A 253 -5.97 -18.93 -5.93
CA LYS A 253 -6.97 -17.86 -5.76
C LYS A 253 -6.45 -16.50 -6.24
N SER A 254 -5.18 -16.20 -6.01
CA SER A 254 -4.56 -14.97 -6.49
C SER A 254 -4.51 -14.92 -8.01
N LEU A 255 -4.07 -16.00 -8.66
CA LEU A 255 -4.04 -16.13 -10.11
C LEU A 255 -5.45 -16.05 -10.72
N LYS A 256 -6.46 -16.71 -10.11
CA LYS A 256 -7.86 -16.61 -10.54
C LYS A 256 -8.33 -15.15 -10.55
N ARG A 257 -8.07 -14.40 -9.48
CA ARG A 257 -8.44 -12.98 -9.37
C ARG A 257 -7.76 -12.12 -10.46
N ILE A 258 -6.49 -12.39 -10.77
CA ILE A 258 -5.75 -11.69 -11.85
C ILE A 258 -6.36 -12.03 -13.22
N LEU A 259 -6.66 -13.31 -13.48
CA LEU A 259 -7.29 -13.77 -14.72
C LEU A 259 -8.69 -13.18 -14.92
N GLU A 260 -9.48 -13.05 -13.87
CA GLU A 260 -10.79 -12.38 -13.91
C GLU A 260 -10.64 -10.90 -14.27
N ALA A 261 -9.74 -10.18 -13.59
CA ALA A 261 -9.45 -8.78 -13.87
C ALA A 261 -8.90 -8.53 -15.29
N SER A 262 -8.12 -9.47 -15.84
CA SER A 262 -7.58 -9.35 -17.20
C SER A 262 -8.65 -9.33 -18.31
N ARG A 263 -9.86 -9.79 -18.00
CA ARG A 263 -11.01 -9.80 -18.93
C ARG A 263 -11.73 -8.47 -18.98
N GLU A 264 -11.49 -7.59 -18.01
CA GLU A 264 -12.02 -6.24 -17.98
C GLU A 264 -11.31 -5.38 -19.05
N LYS A 265 -11.92 -4.25 -19.44
CA LYS A 265 -11.29 -3.32 -20.41
C LYS A 265 -10.21 -2.43 -19.79
N THR A 266 -10.19 -2.32 -18.47
CA THR A 266 -9.23 -1.50 -17.72
C THR A 266 -7.82 -2.02 -17.92
N PRO A 267 -6.83 -1.17 -18.24
CA PRO A 267 -5.43 -1.58 -18.32
C PRO A 267 -4.98 -2.21 -16.99
N LEU A 268 -4.26 -3.32 -17.09
CA LEU A 268 -3.81 -4.13 -15.96
C LEU A 268 -2.31 -4.37 -16.01
N LEU A 269 -1.61 -3.92 -14.98
CA LEU A 269 -0.26 -4.39 -14.66
C LEU A 269 -0.38 -5.55 -13.68
N CYS A 270 -0.04 -6.76 -14.11
CA CYS A 270 0.05 -7.90 -13.21
C CYS A 270 1.52 -8.32 -12.99
N VAL A 271 1.84 -8.61 -11.73
CA VAL A 271 3.19 -9.01 -11.30
C VAL A 271 3.09 -10.34 -10.57
N ILE A 272 3.73 -11.37 -11.14
CA ILE A 272 3.62 -12.76 -10.67
C ILE A 272 5.03 -13.30 -10.40
N ASP A 273 5.32 -13.62 -9.15
CA ASP A 273 6.63 -14.13 -8.74
C ASP A 273 6.50 -15.64 -8.47
N GLU A 274 7.18 -16.44 -9.30
CA GLU A 274 7.17 -17.90 -9.29
C GLU A 274 5.76 -18.51 -9.43
N VAL A 275 5.32 -18.73 -10.67
CA VAL A 275 3.99 -19.26 -10.97
C VAL A 275 3.85 -20.71 -10.51
N LEU A 276 2.87 -21.01 -9.66
CA LEU A 276 2.48 -22.35 -9.20
C LEU A 276 3.62 -23.16 -8.55
N ARG A 277 4.38 -22.52 -7.67
CA ARG A 277 5.55 -23.13 -7.01
C ARG A 277 5.25 -24.41 -6.20
N GLY A 278 4.03 -24.58 -5.76
CA GLY A 278 3.62 -25.64 -4.81
C GLY A 278 3.31 -27.01 -5.41
N THR A 279 3.62 -27.28 -6.71
CA THR A 279 3.29 -28.55 -7.37
C THR A 279 4.51 -29.20 -8.05
N ASN A 280 4.34 -30.39 -8.65
CA ASN A 280 5.42 -31.07 -9.37
C ASN A 280 5.81 -30.30 -10.65
N THR A 281 7.03 -30.52 -11.13
CA THR A 281 7.63 -29.74 -12.21
C THR A 281 6.82 -29.80 -13.52
N THR A 282 6.34 -30.98 -13.93
CA THR A 282 5.61 -31.13 -15.19
C THR A 282 4.27 -30.39 -15.17
N GLU A 283 3.50 -30.56 -14.08
CA GLU A 283 2.23 -29.87 -13.92
C GLU A 283 2.43 -28.36 -13.77
N ARG A 284 3.46 -27.94 -13.04
CA ARG A 284 3.80 -26.54 -12.86
C ARG A 284 4.09 -25.86 -14.19
N ILE A 285 4.96 -26.43 -15.03
CA ILE A 285 5.33 -25.86 -16.33
C ILE A 285 4.08 -25.76 -17.21
N ALA A 286 3.30 -26.85 -17.36
CA ALA A 286 2.12 -26.85 -18.21
C ALA A 286 1.03 -25.88 -17.76
N ALA A 287 0.79 -25.81 -16.44
CA ALA A 287 -0.20 -24.88 -15.90
C ALA A 287 0.30 -23.43 -15.96
N SER A 288 1.59 -23.17 -15.71
CA SER A 288 2.19 -21.83 -15.81
C SER A 288 2.14 -21.30 -17.23
N GLU A 289 2.51 -22.12 -18.22
CA GLU A 289 2.38 -21.77 -19.64
C GLU A 289 0.94 -21.35 -19.97
N SER A 290 -0.03 -22.19 -19.61
CA SER A 290 -1.45 -21.93 -19.91
C SER A 290 -1.98 -20.66 -19.23
N VAL A 291 -1.61 -20.40 -17.98
CA VAL A 291 -1.99 -19.19 -17.22
C VAL A 291 -1.36 -17.95 -17.85
N LEU A 292 -0.07 -18.00 -18.13
CA LEU A 292 0.66 -16.86 -18.72
C LEU A 292 0.18 -16.57 -20.14
N ALA A 293 -0.07 -17.59 -20.98
CA ALA A 293 -0.65 -17.42 -22.30
C ALA A 293 -2.05 -16.75 -22.23
N ALA A 294 -2.88 -17.14 -21.26
CA ALA A 294 -4.20 -16.54 -21.07
C ALA A 294 -4.16 -15.06 -20.64
N LEU A 295 -3.07 -14.61 -20.03
CA LEU A 295 -2.82 -13.21 -19.64
C LEU A 295 -2.29 -12.36 -20.80
N ARG A 296 -1.96 -12.94 -21.96
CA ARG A 296 -1.48 -12.19 -23.14
C ARG A 296 -2.66 -11.50 -23.84
N ARG A 297 -3.01 -10.30 -23.35
CA ARG A 297 -4.10 -9.44 -23.84
C ARG A 297 -3.59 -8.03 -24.03
N ALA A 298 -4.16 -7.29 -24.99
CA ALA A 298 -3.76 -5.92 -25.30
C ALA A 298 -3.85 -4.94 -24.12
N ASN A 299 -4.78 -5.18 -23.19
CA ASN A 299 -4.96 -4.38 -21.98
C ASN A 299 -4.12 -4.87 -20.78
N VAL A 300 -3.28 -5.88 -20.95
CA VAL A 300 -2.50 -6.49 -19.86
C VAL A 300 -1.01 -6.35 -20.13
N LEU A 301 -0.30 -5.81 -19.17
CA LEU A 301 1.16 -5.90 -19.04
C LEU A 301 1.45 -6.90 -17.91
N CYS A 302 2.00 -8.05 -18.26
CA CYS A 302 2.33 -9.12 -17.33
C CYS A 302 3.84 -9.20 -17.11
N LEU A 303 4.30 -8.98 -15.88
CA LEU A 303 5.66 -9.28 -15.45
C LEU A 303 5.63 -10.58 -14.64
N ALA A 304 6.22 -11.63 -15.17
CA ALA A 304 6.29 -12.93 -14.50
C ALA A 304 7.75 -13.32 -14.25
N ALA A 305 8.06 -13.85 -13.09
CA ALA A 305 9.35 -14.49 -12.81
C ALA A 305 9.19 -16.00 -12.71
N THR A 306 10.20 -16.72 -13.17
CA THR A 306 10.25 -18.18 -13.11
C THR A 306 11.67 -18.69 -12.96
N HIS A 307 11.81 -19.88 -12.41
CA HIS A 307 13.03 -20.68 -12.45
C HIS A 307 12.98 -21.79 -13.50
N ASP A 308 11.80 -22.02 -14.10
CA ASP A 308 11.62 -23.02 -15.15
C ASP A 308 12.08 -22.43 -16.50
N THR A 309 13.25 -22.87 -16.95
CA THR A 309 13.86 -22.40 -18.20
C THR A 309 13.04 -22.82 -19.43
N GLU A 310 12.27 -23.90 -19.33
CA GLU A 310 11.37 -24.39 -20.37
C GLU A 310 10.33 -23.33 -20.77
N LEU A 311 9.85 -22.53 -19.80
CA LEU A 311 8.88 -21.48 -20.07
C LEU A 311 9.46 -20.36 -20.94
N THR A 312 10.78 -20.15 -20.92
CA THR A 312 11.42 -19.14 -21.79
C THR A 312 11.33 -19.50 -23.26
N TYR A 313 11.30 -20.79 -23.57
CA TYR A 313 11.10 -21.33 -24.92
C TYR A 313 9.62 -21.44 -25.27
N LEU A 314 8.81 -22.03 -24.38
CA LEU A 314 7.38 -22.25 -24.62
C LEU A 314 6.58 -20.96 -24.84
N LEU A 315 7.04 -19.85 -24.27
CA LEU A 315 6.38 -18.55 -24.32
C LEU A 315 7.15 -17.51 -25.17
N GLU A 316 8.15 -17.90 -25.97
CA GLU A 316 9.03 -16.96 -26.70
C GLU A 316 8.28 -16.01 -27.65
N ASP A 317 7.17 -16.48 -28.26
CA ASP A 317 6.32 -15.68 -29.15
C ASP A 317 5.37 -14.75 -28.38
N LEU A 318 5.17 -14.95 -27.07
CA LEU A 318 4.19 -14.25 -26.24
C LEU A 318 4.86 -13.32 -25.24
N TYR A 319 6.04 -13.67 -24.74
CA TYR A 319 6.76 -12.99 -23.67
C TYR A 319 8.18 -12.62 -24.10
N THR A 320 8.57 -11.39 -23.85
CA THR A 320 9.98 -10.99 -24.02
C THR A 320 10.77 -11.47 -22.82
N ASN A 321 11.80 -12.26 -23.07
CA ASN A 321 12.68 -12.80 -22.05
C ASN A 321 13.70 -11.75 -21.58
N TYR A 322 13.84 -11.62 -20.26
CA TYR A 322 14.90 -10.90 -19.58
C TYR A 322 15.46 -11.74 -18.44
N HIS A 323 16.67 -11.42 -18.03
CA HIS A 323 17.28 -12.14 -16.91
C HIS A 323 18.14 -11.23 -16.04
N PHE A 324 18.42 -11.73 -14.85
CA PHE A 324 19.43 -11.22 -13.94
C PHE A 324 20.50 -12.29 -13.77
N GLU A 325 21.74 -11.95 -14.03
CA GLU A 325 22.87 -12.87 -13.97
C GLU A 325 23.79 -12.53 -12.79
N GLU A 326 24.27 -13.56 -12.09
CA GLU A 326 25.34 -13.46 -11.13
C GLU A 326 26.70 -13.59 -11.80
N GLN A 327 27.67 -12.87 -11.27
CA GLN A 327 29.06 -13.00 -11.65
C GLN A 327 29.78 -13.89 -10.65
N ILE A 328 30.18 -15.07 -11.10
CA ILE A 328 30.89 -16.05 -10.28
C ILE A 328 32.37 -15.96 -10.60
N THR A 329 33.19 -15.71 -9.58
CA THR A 329 34.63 -15.80 -9.63
C THR A 329 35.10 -16.98 -8.75
N ALA A 330 36.34 -17.42 -8.89
CA ALA A 330 36.87 -18.51 -8.07
C ALA A 330 36.78 -18.27 -6.55
N GLN A 331 36.61 -17.05 -6.11
CA GLN A 331 36.64 -16.65 -4.68
C GLN A 331 35.37 -15.93 -4.19
N SER A 332 34.48 -15.52 -5.09
CA SER A 332 33.29 -14.75 -4.69
C SER A 332 32.16 -14.85 -5.71
N ILE A 333 30.93 -14.65 -5.21
CA ILE A 333 29.76 -14.43 -6.05
C ILE A 333 29.32 -13.00 -5.84
N SER A 334 29.16 -12.27 -6.93
CA SER A 334 28.59 -10.93 -6.93
C SER A 334 27.32 -10.87 -7.75
N PHE A 335 26.39 -10.04 -7.30
CA PHE A 335 25.10 -9.83 -7.96
C PHE A 335 25.08 -8.38 -8.48
N PRO A 336 25.30 -8.16 -9.79
CA PRO A 336 25.32 -6.82 -10.37
C PRO A 336 23.91 -6.18 -10.40
N TYR A 337 22.84 -6.96 -10.21
CA TYR A 337 21.43 -6.53 -10.21
C TYR A 337 21.04 -5.77 -11.49
N ARG A 338 21.66 -6.08 -12.61
CA ARG A 338 21.37 -5.49 -13.92
C ARG A 338 20.44 -6.38 -14.71
N LEU A 339 19.42 -5.76 -15.30
CA LEU A 339 18.48 -6.42 -16.20
C LEU A 339 19.09 -6.56 -17.58
N GLU A 340 19.17 -7.78 -18.08
CA GLU A 340 19.70 -8.09 -19.40
C GLU A 340 18.63 -8.79 -20.26
N GLN A 341 18.64 -8.55 -21.56
CA GLN A 341 17.69 -9.15 -22.49
C GLN A 341 18.06 -10.60 -22.80
N GLY A 342 17.05 -11.44 -22.94
CA GLY A 342 17.18 -12.88 -23.22
C GLY A 342 17.01 -13.74 -21.97
N PRO A 343 17.00 -15.08 -22.13
CA PRO A 343 16.88 -16.03 -21.01
C PRO A 343 18.21 -16.15 -20.25
N ALA A 344 18.16 -16.47 -18.95
CA ALA A 344 19.34 -16.80 -18.16
C ALA A 344 20.04 -18.05 -18.73
N ARG A 345 21.37 -17.99 -18.84
CA ARG A 345 22.19 -19.09 -19.37
C ARG A 345 22.88 -19.90 -18.28
N GLY A 346 23.03 -19.33 -17.09
CA GLY A 346 23.81 -19.94 -15.99
C GLY A 346 22.97 -20.87 -15.12
N LYS A 347 23.52 -22.04 -14.80
CA LYS A 347 23.02 -22.98 -13.77
C LYS A 347 24.01 -22.95 -12.58
N ASN A 348 23.86 -21.93 -11.73
CA ASN A 348 24.90 -21.59 -10.75
C ASN A 348 24.61 -22.07 -9.33
N ALA A 349 23.50 -22.82 -9.12
CA ALA A 349 23.11 -23.27 -7.78
C ALA A 349 24.18 -24.17 -7.10
N ILE A 350 24.82 -25.07 -7.88
CA ILE A 350 25.86 -25.98 -7.34
C ILE A 350 27.13 -25.20 -7.03
N ALA A 351 27.55 -24.27 -7.90
CA ALA A 351 28.70 -23.41 -7.64
C ALA A 351 28.49 -22.55 -6.36
N LEU A 352 27.25 -22.10 -6.10
CA LEU A 352 26.90 -21.40 -4.88
C LEU A 352 27.13 -22.25 -3.62
N LEU A 353 26.79 -23.56 -3.66
CA LEU A 353 27.07 -24.47 -2.55
C LEU A 353 28.56 -24.50 -2.20
N GLY A 354 29.43 -24.58 -3.24
CA GLY A 354 30.88 -24.56 -3.06
C GLY A 354 31.39 -23.27 -2.41
N ASN A 355 30.94 -22.13 -2.92
CA ASN A 355 31.32 -20.82 -2.39
C ASN A 355 30.82 -20.57 -0.94
N MET A 356 29.73 -21.22 -0.54
CA MET A 356 29.23 -21.17 0.84
C MET A 356 29.93 -22.14 1.80
N GLY A 357 30.96 -22.86 1.35
CA GLY A 357 31.80 -23.74 2.18
C GLY A 357 31.22 -25.14 2.37
N ILE A 358 30.32 -25.59 1.51
CA ILE A 358 29.89 -27.00 1.48
C ILE A 358 31.08 -27.87 1.01
N ASP A 359 31.21 -29.06 1.60
CA ASP A 359 32.30 -29.99 1.28
C ASP A 359 32.46 -30.21 -0.22
N GLU A 360 33.69 -30.02 -0.72
CA GLU A 360 34.04 -30.10 -2.13
C GLU A 360 33.64 -31.44 -2.77
N LYS A 361 33.64 -32.52 -2.01
CA LYS A 361 33.18 -33.84 -2.48
C LYS A 361 31.70 -33.86 -2.80
N ILE A 362 30.90 -33.17 -1.97
CA ILE A 362 29.45 -33.05 -2.19
C ILE A 362 29.18 -32.19 -3.44
N VAL A 363 29.91 -31.09 -3.59
CA VAL A 363 29.78 -30.18 -4.73
C VAL A 363 30.15 -30.91 -6.04
N LYS A 364 31.32 -31.53 -6.11
CA LYS A 364 31.78 -32.32 -7.28
C LYS A 364 30.81 -33.44 -7.64
N GLN A 365 30.25 -34.11 -6.62
CA GLN A 365 29.24 -35.14 -6.87
C GLN A 365 27.94 -34.54 -7.46
N ALA A 366 27.47 -33.42 -6.93
CA ALA A 366 26.30 -32.74 -7.47
C ALA A 366 26.51 -32.30 -8.94
N GLU A 367 27.69 -31.73 -9.26
CA GLU A 367 28.06 -31.36 -10.63
C GLU A 367 28.04 -32.58 -11.58
N ARG A 368 28.69 -33.68 -11.17
CA ARG A 368 28.71 -34.90 -11.96
C ARG A 368 27.29 -35.42 -12.21
N ARG A 369 26.46 -35.48 -11.19
CA ARG A 369 25.08 -35.98 -11.32
C ARG A 369 24.21 -35.08 -12.18
N ALA A 370 24.40 -33.76 -12.11
CA ALA A 370 23.70 -32.81 -12.97
C ALA A 370 24.09 -33.03 -14.45
N ALA A 371 25.40 -33.19 -14.73
CA ALA A 371 25.90 -33.46 -16.08
C ALA A 371 25.43 -34.83 -16.61
N GLU A 372 25.41 -35.88 -15.77
CA GLU A 372 24.86 -37.19 -16.12
C GLU A 372 23.39 -37.10 -16.52
N PHE A 373 22.58 -36.37 -15.75
CA PHE A 373 21.16 -36.17 -16.07
C PHE A 373 20.95 -35.37 -17.36
N GLU A 374 21.74 -34.33 -17.59
CA GLU A 374 21.67 -33.54 -18.84
C GLU A 374 21.95 -34.40 -20.09
N THR A 375 22.82 -35.44 -19.95
CA THR A 375 23.17 -36.31 -21.03
C THR A 375 22.18 -37.46 -21.24
N THR A 376 21.64 -38.02 -20.13
CA THR A 376 20.83 -39.25 -20.19
C THR A 376 19.32 -39.03 -20.02
N GLY A 377 18.91 -37.85 -19.56
CA GLY A 377 17.52 -37.55 -19.22
C GLY A 377 16.95 -38.33 -18.03
N SER A 378 17.80 -39.08 -17.28
CA SER A 378 17.37 -39.94 -16.19
C SER A 378 18.29 -39.88 -14.99
N TRP A 379 17.70 -40.06 -13.77
CA TRP A 379 18.46 -40.13 -12.54
C TRP A 379 18.85 -41.57 -12.20
N GLU A 380 20.12 -41.87 -12.11
CA GLU A 380 20.58 -43.16 -11.54
C GLU A 380 20.45 -43.14 -10.02
N LYS A 381 20.25 -44.35 -9.40
CA LYS A 381 20.26 -44.49 -7.95
C LYS A 381 21.64 -44.16 -7.37
N ASN A 382 21.67 -43.38 -6.29
CA ASN A 382 22.93 -43.01 -5.63
C ASN A 382 23.58 -44.24 -5.01
N LYS A 383 24.82 -44.56 -5.47
CA LYS A 383 25.64 -45.68 -4.96
C LYS A 383 26.61 -45.24 -3.84
N PHE A 384 26.57 -43.99 -3.40
CA PHE A 384 27.60 -43.37 -2.55
C PHE A 384 27.45 -43.64 -1.04
N LEU A 385 26.37 -44.26 -0.62
CA LEU A 385 26.08 -44.55 0.80
C LEU A 385 26.20 -46.07 1.12
N ARG A 386 27.14 -46.74 0.49
CA ARG A 386 27.53 -48.10 0.90
C ARG A 386 29.00 -48.16 1.25
#